data_7d6e8f7c57ba2eae8c6fb0d3e79f0ad5
#
_entry.id   7d6e8f7c57ba2eae8c6fb0d3e79f0ad5
#
_cell.length_a   1.000
_cell.length_b   1.000
_cell.length_c   1.000
_cell.angle_alpha   90.00
_cell.angle_beta   90.00
_cell.angle_gamma   90.00
#
_symmetry.space_group_name_H-M   'P 1'
#
loop_
_entity.id
_entity.type
_entity.pdbx_description
1 polymer ?
#
loop_
_entity_poly.entity_id
_entity_poly.type
_entity_poly.pdbx_seq_one_letter_code
_entity_poly.pdbx_strand_id
1 'polypeptide(L)'
;GAPATAQEAVADPRQPSPDNPHMHIYGSDDLSNCFSHFDGNDTSGSANDGYGEKEWPNQNGQQIEMDYTCRMESFKQDMHLDANGTISIQLNFRIEADGDCTAANAKCENLNLTLFKGGFQVARQEFPAVDRAGNDETVIWNIQVDKNMTRFNRSEEPQIQVEFSYPGYDSWLIPCSLSFCGGYFRMYYHTPGNDSAEVNFPVVNQSMPGEGGGEEPGLIGGVTDSLPGFGLMAGVGSLAMAAVAASRLSREE
;
A
#
# COMPACT_ATOMS: atom_id res chain seq x y z
N GLY A 1 3.15 22.07 44.83
CA GLY A 1 3.50 21.03 43.92
C GLY A 1 3.64 21.66 42.55
N ALA A 2 4.81 21.51 41.90
CA ALA A 2 4.99 21.95 40.52
C ALA A 2 4.15 21.05 39.61
N PRO A 3 3.53 21.59 38.55
CA PRO A 3 2.84 20.75 37.57
C PRO A 3 3.87 19.84 36.88
N ALA A 4 3.57 18.56 36.79
CA ALA A 4 4.34 17.63 36.00
C ALA A 4 4.11 18.01 34.54
N THR A 5 5.14 18.48 33.86
CA THR A 5 5.13 18.64 32.39
C THR A 5 5.01 17.24 31.81
N ALA A 6 3.89 16.99 31.12
CA ALA A 6 3.76 15.80 30.29
C ALA A 6 4.88 15.84 29.26
N GLN A 7 5.77 14.86 29.30
CA GLN A 7 6.80 14.68 28.30
C GLN A 7 6.10 14.20 27.03
N GLU A 8 6.10 15.03 25.99
CA GLU A 8 5.57 14.63 24.69
C GLU A 8 6.31 13.35 24.25
N ALA A 9 5.54 12.30 23.96
CA ALA A 9 6.12 11.07 23.44
C ALA A 9 6.77 11.36 22.09
N VAL A 10 8.05 11.06 21.98
CA VAL A 10 8.77 11.18 20.70
C VAL A 10 8.06 10.29 19.67
N ALA A 11 7.59 10.87 18.58
CA ALA A 11 6.94 10.14 17.51
C ALA A 11 7.93 9.10 16.93
N ASP A 12 7.48 7.85 16.77
CA ASP A 12 8.28 6.81 16.12
C ASP A 12 8.31 7.08 14.62
N PRO A 13 9.48 7.41 14.02
CA PRO A 13 9.57 7.74 12.60
C PRO A 13 9.16 6.58 11.68
N ARG A 14 9.12 5.35 12.20
CA ARG A 14 8.68 4.16 11.44
C ARG A 14 7.16 3.99 11.41
N GLN A 15 6.42 4.85 12.10
CA GLN A 15 4.96 4.78 12.14
C GLN A 15 4.34 5.93 11.35
N PRO A 16 3.23 5.66 10.62
CA PRO A 16 2.49 6.70 9.94
C PRO A 16 1.86 7.69 10.92
N SER A 17 1.90 8.97 10.56
CA SER A 17 1.22 10.04 11.30
C SER A 17 0.94 11.21 10.34
N PRO A 18 0.13 12.22 10.71
CA PRO A 18 -0.04 13.42 9.89
C PRO A 18 1.26 14.15 9.59
N ASP A 19 2.25 14.07 10.50
CA ASP A 19 3.57 14.66 10.33
C ASP A 19 4.56 13.73 9.59
N ASN A 20 4.18 12.45 9.40
CA ASN A 20 4.95 11.43 8.71
C ASN A 20 4.05 10.60 7.77
N PRO A 21 3.51 11.20 6.70
CA PRO A 21 2.55 10.55 5.81
C PRO A 21 3.19 9.77 4.66
N HIS A 22 4.51 9.86 4.49
CA HIS A 22 5.23 9.27 3.36
C HIS A 22 5.73 7.86 3.66
N MET A 23 5.31 6.91 2.85
CA MET A 23 5.85 5.56 2.83
C MET A 23 6.86 5.45 1.70
N HIS A 24 8.08 5.09 2.02
CA HIS A 24 9.20 4.96 1.10
C HIS A 24 9.39 3.50 0.70
N ILE A 25 9.78 3.27 -0.56
CA ILE A 25 9.97 1.93 -1.11
C ILE A 25 11.46 1.66 -1.33
N TYR A 26 11.90 0.49 -0.91
CA TYR A 26 13.27 0.01 -0.97
C TYR A 26 13.32 -1.41 -1.54
N GLY A 27 14.48 -1.86 -1.94
CA GLY A 27 14.62 -3.24 -2.43
C GLY A 27 16.05 -3.63 -2.74
N SER A 28 16.22 -4.89 -3.13
CA SER A 28 17.51 -5.47 -3.52
C SER A 28 17.90 -5.11 -4.96
N ASP A 29 19.21 -5.20 -5.26
CA ASP A 29 19.77 -4.91 -6.58
C ASP A 29 19.16 -5.76 -7.70
N ASP A 30 18.71 -6.99 -7.38
CA ASP A 30 18.19 -7.97 -8.32
C ASP A 30 16.65 -8.07 -8.36
N LEU A 31 15.93 -7.14 -7.71
CA LEU A 31 14.47 -7.16 -7.55
C LEU A 31 13.93 -8.43 -6.85
N SER A 32 14.75 -9.16 -6.11
CA SER A 32 14.30 -10.36 -5.39
C SER A 32 13.52 -10.03 -4.12
N ASN A 33 13.74 -8.86 -3.55
CA ASN A 33 13.06 -8.36 -2.35
C ASN A 33 12.65 -6.91 -2.53
N CYS A 34 11.43 -6.61 -2.11
CA CYS A 34 10.91 -5.25 -2.02
C CYS A 34 10.23 -5.06 -0.67
N PHE A 35 10.53 -3.96 -0.03
CA PHE A 35 9.94 -3.59 1.25
C PHE A 35 9.65 -2.09 1.30
N SER A 36 8.78 -1.69 2.21
CA SER A 36 8.38 -0.31 2.39
C SER A 36 8.31 0.04 3.86
N HIS A 37 8.57 1.31 4.20
CA HIS A 37 8.44 1.84 5.55
C HIS A 37 8.34 3.37 5.55
N PHE A 38 7.92 3.94 6.69
CA PHE A 38 7.72 5.38 6.84
C PHE A 38 9.00 6.13 7.24
N ASP A 39 10.06 5.46 7.65
CA ASP A 39 11.34 6.11 7.96
C ASP A 39 12.18 6.30 6.68
N GLY A 40 12.14 7.49 6.10
CA GLY A 40 12.90 7.83 4.90
C GLY A 40 14.43 7.86 5.08
N ASN A 41 14.93 7.72 6.31
CA ASN A 41 16.35 7.66 6.60
C ASN A 41 16.87 6.23 6.79
N ASP A 42 15.97 5.25 6.96
CA ASP A 42 16.36 3.85 7.08
C ASP A 42 16.54 3.24 5.69
N THR A 43 17.76 3.15 5.23
CA THR A 43 18.13 2.54 3.94
C THR A 43 18.66 1.11 4.10
N SER A 44 18.48 0.49 5.26
CA SER A 44 18.97 -0.86 5.53
C SER A 44 18.37 -1.88 4.57
N GLY A 45 19.25 -2.69 3.93
CA GLY A 45 18.84 -3.68 2.93
C GLY A 45 18.52 -3.13 1.55
N SER A 46 18.62 -1.81 1.33
CA SER A 46 18.40 -1.21 0.02
C SER A 46 19.61 -1.42 -0.90
N ALA A 47 19.34 -1.47 -2.21
CA ALA A 47 20.34 -1.46 -3.26
C ALA A 47 21.28 -0.25 -3.16
N ASN A 48 22.59 -0.47 -3.30
CA ASN A 48 23.58 0.61 -3.18
C ASN A 48 23.43 1.69 -4.27
N ASP A 49 23.00 1.28 -5.47
CA ASP A 49 22.85 2.16 -6.62
C ASP A 49 21.45 2.85 -6.65
N GLY A 50 20.62 2.62 -5.63
CA GLY A 50 19.30 3.22 -5.51
C GLY A 50 18.25 2.66 -6.47
N TYR A 51 18.52 1.53 -7.12
CA TYR A 51 17.56 0.81 -7.96
C TYR A 51 17.79 -0.70 -7.90
N GLY A 52 16.77 -1.47 -8.23
CA GLY A 52 16.88 -2.89 -8.52
C GLY A 52 16.63 -3.13 -10.01
N GLU A 53 17.36 -4.10 -10.57
CA GLU A 53 17.23 -4.46 -11.97
C GLU A 53 17.27 -5.97 -12.15
N LYS A 54 16.45 -6.45 -13.07
CA LYS A 54 16.47 -7.81 -13.54
C LYS A 54 16.63 -7.80 -15.05
N GLU A 55 17.60 -8.53 -15.52
CA GLU A 55 17.93 -8.64 -16.94
C GLU A 55 17.58 -10.02 -17.49
N TRP A 56 17.16 -10.06 -18.75
CA TRP A 56 16.93 -11.28 -19.56
C TRP A 56 17.80 -11.21 -20.81
N PRO A 57 19.11 -11.55 -20.68
CA PRO A 57 20.06 -11.35 -21.76
C PRO A 57 20.02 -12.46 -22.82
N ASN A 58 20.36 -12.09 -24.06
CA ASN A 58 20.79 -13.00 -25.13
C ASN A 58 19.77 -14.05 -25.62
N GLN A 59 18.48 -13.83 -25.44
CA GLN A 59 17.43 -14.70 -25.96
C GLN A 59 16.38 -13.90 -26.71
N ASN A 60 16.18 -14.24 -27.99
CA ASN A 60 15.18 -13.64 -28.84
C ASN A 60 13.78 -13.83 -28.23
N GLY A 61 13.04 -12.73 -28.08
CA GLY A 61 11.65 -12.74 -27.62
C GLY A 61 11.43 -13.37 -26.24
N GLN A 62 12.47 -13.48 -25.40
CA GLN A 62 12.31 -14.00 -24.06
C GLN A 62 11.28 -13.18 -23.28
N GLN A 63 10.35 -13.86 -22.60
CA GLN A 63 9.34 -13.21 -21.80
C GLN A 63 9.97 -12.52 -20.59
N ILE A 64 9.78 -11.21 -20.49
CA ILE A 64 10.13 -10.40 -19.33
C ILE A 64 8.91 -10.40 -18.44
N GLU A 65 9.02 -11.03 -17.28
CA GLU A 65 7.91 -11.18 -16.35
C GLU A 65 8.31 -10.71 -14.97
N MET A 66 7.51 -9.79 -14.44
CA MET A 66 7.64 -9.23 -13.10
C MET A 66 6.33 -9.38 -12.36
N ASP A 67 6.40 -9.94 -11.18
CA ASP A 67 5.31 -10.00 -10.20
C ASP A 67 5.96 -9.99 -8.81
N TYR A 68 5.93 -8.85 -8.16
CA TYR A 68 6.48 -8.73 -6.82
C TYR A 68 5.70 -7.71 -5.98
N THR A 69 5.71 -7.93 -4.68
CA THR A 69 4.99 -7.10 -3.72
C THR A 69 5.96 -6.47 -2.74
N CYS A 70 5.92 -5.14 -2.65
CA CYS A 70 6.63 -4.38 -1.63
C CYS A 70 5.85 -4.48 -0.31
N ARG A 71 6.45 -5.12 0.68
CA ARG A 71 5.84 -5.43 1.96
C ARG A 71 6.39 -4.51 3.05
N MET A 72 5.56 -4.27 4.04
CA MET A 72 5.87 -3.42 5.19
C MET A 72 5.90 -4.23 6.48
N GLU A 73 6.65 -3.76 7.47
CA GLU A 73 6.53 -4.23 8.84
C GLU A 73 5.20 -3.81 9.46
N SER A 74 4.72 -4.62 10.41
CA SER A 74 3.44 -4.38 11.06
C SER A 74 3.38 -3.05 11.81
N PHE A 75 2.26 -2.36 11.68
CA PHE A 75 1.97 -1.14 12.42
C PHE A 75 1.88 -1.41 13.93
N LYS A 76 2.31 -0.44 14.72
CA LYS A 76 2.08 -0.42 16.17
C LYS A 76 0.73 0.18 16.54
N GLN A 77 0.18 1.00 15.66
CA GLN A 77 -1.11 1.68 15.79
C GLN A 77 -1.83 1.69 14.44
N ASP A 78 -3.14 1.91 14.47
CA ASP A 78 -3.93 2.02 13.26
C ASP A 78 -3.60 3.33 12.53
N MET A 79 -3.57 3.30 11.21
CA MET A 79 -3.46 4.49 10.36
C MET A 79 -4.87 4.91 9.91
N HIS A 80 -5.23 6.16 10.15
CA HIS A 80 -6.50 6.74 9.71
C HIS A 80 -6.27 7.74 8.59
N LEU A 81 -7.08 7.65 7.54
CA LEU A 81 -7.00 8.53 6.37
C LEU A 81 -8.21 9.44 6.28
N ASP A 82 -7.99 10.65 5.77
CA ASP A 82 -9.08 11.56 5.40
C ASP A 82 -9.94 10.92 4.31
N ALA A 83 -11.24 10.79 4.59
CA ALA A 83 -12.22 10.21 3.66
C ALA A 83 -12.38 11.01 2.35
N ASN A 84 -11.95 12.27 2.31
CA ASN A 84 -11.93 13.10 1.11
C ASN A 84 -10.49 13.27 0.55
N GLY A 85 -9.52 12.57 1.14
CA GLY A 85 -8.13 12.65 0.76
C GLY A 85 -7.79 11.81 -0.47
N THR A 86 -6.57 11.98 -0.94
CA THR A 86 -6.03 11.22 -2.08
C THR A 86 -4.72 10.56 -1.66
N ILE A 87 -4.61 9.25 -1.85
CA ILE A 87 -3.34 8.53 -1.77
C ILE A 87 -2.62 8.77 -3.09
N SER A 88 -1.38 9.28 -3.03
CA SER A 88 -0.55 9.51 -4.21
C SER A 88 0.63 8.56 -4.20
N ILE A 89 0.75 7.74 -5.24
CA ILE A 89 1.83 6.78 -5.45
C ILE A 89 2.68 7.31 -6.60
N GLN A 90 3.99 7.46 -6.35
CA GLN A 90 4.98 7.80 -7.36
C GLN A 90 6.03 6.70 -7.42
N LEU A 91 6.18 6.10 -8.61
CA LEU A 91 7.19 5.07 -8.88
C LEU A 91 7.92 5.40 -10.16
N ASN A 92 9.21 5.06 -10.22
CA ASN A 92 10.05 5.31 -11.37
C ASN A 92 10.56 3.98 -11.92
N PHE A 93 10.44 3.81 -13.23
CA PHE A 93 10.80 2.58 -13.93
C PHE A 93 11.70 2.89 -15.13
N ARG A 94 12.44 1.87 -15.53
CA ARG A 94 13.07 1.80 -16.83
C ARG A 94 12.89 0.39 -17.37
N ILE A 95 12.13 0.26 -18.46
CA ILE A 95 11.72 -1.02 -19.01
C ILE A 95 12.17 -1.11 -20.47
N GLU A 96 12.86 -2.20 -20.81
CA GLU A 96 13.15 -2.54 -22.19
C GLU A 96 12.51 -3.89 -22.50
N ALA A 97 11.37 -3.85 -23.22
CA ALA A 97 10.54 -5.01 -23.52
C ALA A 97 9.63 -4.67 -24.69
N ASP A 98 10.17 -4.61 -25.90
CA ASP A 98 9.42 -4.18 -27.07
C ASP A 98 9.25 -5.30 -28.13
N GLY A 99 9.23 -6.54 -27.68
CA GLY A 99 9.03 -7.70 -28.53
C GLY A 99 7.61 -7.82 -29.09
N ASP A 100 7.45 -8.72 -30.05
CA ASP A 100 6.19 -8.92 -30.79
C ASP A 100 5.14 -9.67 -29.94
N CYS A 101 4.03 -9.01 -29.66
CA CYS A 101 2.86 -9.59 -28.98
C CYS A 101 2.04 -10.56 -29.84
N THR A 102 2.34 -10.69 -31.13
CA THR A 102 1.62 -11.61 -32.03
C THR A 102 2.23 -13.02 -32.02
N ALA A 103 3.39 -13.20 -31.41
CA ALA A 103 4.04 -14.51 -31.31
C ALA A 103 3.17 -15.49 -30.51
N ALA A 104 3.19 -16.78 -30.90
CA ALA A 104 2.28 -17.85 -30.43
C ALA A 104 2.48 -18.16 -28.97
N ASN A 105 2.93 -17.59 -28.10
CA ASN A 105 2.98 -17.75 -26.63
C ASN A 105 3.36 -16.43 -25.92
N ALA A 106 3.30 -15.30 -26.66
CA ALA A 106 3.57 -14.00 -26.10
C ALA A 106 2.47 -13.64 -25.10
N LYS A 107 2.88 -13.23 -23.88
CA LYS A 107 2.01 -12.68 -22.88
C LYS A 107 2.32 -11.18 -22.83
N CYS A 108 1.33 -10.35 -23.17
CA CYS A 108 1.48 -8.90 -23.18
C CYS A 108 0.54 -8.30 -22.16
N GLU A 109 1.07 -8.07 -20.96
CA GLU A 109 0.40 -7.39 -19.87
C GLU A 109 1.18 -6.12 -19.55
N ASN A 110 0.52 -4.99 -19.68
CA ASN A 110 1.09 -3.69 -19.35
C ASN A 110 1.44 -3.62 -17.86
N LEU A 111 2.18 -2.59 -17.49
CA LEU A 111 2.47 -2.32 -16.08
C LEU A 111 1.15 -2.16 -15.31
N ASN A 112 0.97 -2.98 -14.29
CA ASN A 112 -0.14 -2.91 -13.35
C ASN A 112 0.40 -2.61 -11.97
N LEU A 113 -0.21 -1.66 -11.30
CA LEU A 113 0.02 -1.40 -9.88
C LEU A 113 -1.23 -1.76 -9.09
N THR A 114 -1.02 -2.45 -7.98
CA THR A 114 -2.10 -2.82 -7.06
C THR A 114 -1.74 -2.34 -5.66
N LEU A 115 -2.67 -1.61 -5.03
CA LEU A 115 -2.59 -1.26 -3.62
C LEU A 115 -3.39 -2.29 -2.83
N PHE A 116 -2.74 -2.90 -1.85
CA PHE A 116 -3.37 -3.78 -0.88
C PHE A 116 -3.47 -3.11 0.49
N LYS A 117 -4.49 -3.50 1.23
CA LYS A 117 -4.67 -3.27 2.65
C LYS A 117 -4.59 -4.63 3.34
N GLY A 118 -3.45 -4.94 3.94
CA GLY A 118 -3.16 -6.30 4.35
C GLY A 118 -3.21 -7.27 3.15
N GLY A 119 -4.03 -8.30 3.22
CA GLY A 119 -4.21 -9.25 2.12
C GLY A 119 -5.30 -8.88 1.11
N PHE A 120 -5.96 -7.70 1.23
CA PHE A 120 -7.10 -7.32 0.40
C PHE A 120 -6.72 -6.23 -0.60
N GLN A 121 -6.96 -6.48 -1.88
CA GLN A 121 -6.83 -5.47 -2.92
C GLN A 121 -7.87 -4.36 -2.70
N VAL A 122 -7.41 -3.11 -2.57
CA VAL A 122 -8.27 -1.94 -2.43
C VAL A 122 -8.29 -1.05 -3.67
N ALA A 123 -7.22 -1.06 -4.46
CA ALA A 123 -7.17 -0.39 -5.75
C ALA A 123 -6.24 -1.11 -6.71
N ARG A 124 -6.49 -1.01 -8.03
CA ARG A 124 -5.62 -1.51 -9.10
C ARG A 124 -5.74 -0.60 -10.31
N GLN A 125 -4.61 -0.34 -10.98
CA GLN A 125 -4.59 0.42 -12.23
C GLN A 125 -3.55 -0.13 -13.17
N GLU A 126 -3.93 -0.23 -14.45
CA GLU A 126 -3.05 -0.54 -15.56
C GLU A 126 -2.50 0.76 -16.17
N PHE A 127 -1.23 0.71 -16.59
CA PHE A 127 -0.49 1.82 -17.21
C PHE A 127 -0.02 1.42 -18.60
N PRO A 128 -0.90 1.44 -19.62
CA PRO A 128 -0.57 0.97 -20.96
C PRO A 128 0.39 1.88 -21.73
N ALA A 129 0.53 3.14 -21.29
CA ALA A 129 1.38 4.14 -21.92
C ALA A 129 2.83 4.14 -21.40
N VAL A 130 3.17 3.29 -20.44
CA VAL A 130 4.55 3.19 -19.93
C VAL A 130 5.50 2.83 -21.04
N ASP A 131 6.60 3.60 -21.14
CA ASP A 131 7.65 3.38 -22.12
C ASP A 131 8.31 2.00 -21.91
N ARG A 132 8.49 1.27 -23.00
CA ARG A 132 9.15 -0.03 -23.04
C ARG A 132 10.40 -0.05 -23.91
N ALA A 133 10.86 1.12 -24.33
CA ALA A 133 12.04 1.29 -25.19
C ALA A 133 13.32 1.61 -24.39
N GLY A 134 13.32 1.39 -23.08
CA GLY A 134 14.48 1.60 -22.21
C GLY A 134 14.71 3.05 -21.79
N ASN A 135 13.68 3.87 -21.77
CA ASN A 135 13.75 5.21 -21.18
C ASN A 135 13.28 5.21 -19.73
N ASP A 136 13.81 6.15 -18.96
CA ASP A 136 13.33 6.38 -17.59
C ASP A 136 11.95 7.02 -17.61
N GLU A 137 11.02 6.51 -16.82
CA GLU A 137 9.66 7.01 -16.74
C GLU A 137 9.13 7.04 -15.31
N THR A 138 8.42 8.12 -15.00
CA THR A 138 7.74 8.31 -13.72
C THR A 138 6.26 8.00 -13.88
N VAL A 139 5.78 7.04 -13.10
CA VAL A 139 4.36 6.70 -12.98
C VAL A 139 3.79 7.36 -11.74
N ILE A 140 2.76 8.18 -11.92
CA ILE A 140 2.02 8.81 -10.82
C ILE A 140 0.60 8.24 -10.82
N TRP A 141 0.19 7.67 -9.68
CA TRP A 141 -1.13 7.11 -9.48
C TRP A 141 -1.81 7.75 -8.28
N ASN A 142 -2.92 8.45 -8.54
CA ASN A 142 -3.73 9.10 -7.51
C ASN A 142 -5.00 8.29 -7.24
N ILE A 143 -5.19 7.85 -6.00
CA ILE A 143 -6.31 7.02 -5.56
C ILE A 143 -7.15 7.85 -4.59
N GLN A 144 -8.42 8.10 -4.94
CA GLN A 144 -9.35 8.73 -4.01
C GLN A 144 -9.66 7.78 -2.87
N VAL A 145 -9.49 8.22 -1.63
CA VAL A 145 -9.82 7.42 -0.45
C VAL A 145 -11.31 7.10 -0.43
N ASP A 146 -11.63 5.82 -0.40
CA ASP A 146 -12.99 5.34 -0.22
C ASP A 146 -13.23 4.86 1.23
N LYS A 147 -14.47 4.47 1.54
CA LYS A 147 -14.85 4.01 2.87
C LYS A 147 -14.07 2.78 3.37
N ASN A 148 -13.50 1.96 2.48
CA ASN A 148 -12.74 0.76 2.84
C ASN A 148 -11.28 1.11 3.14
N MET A 149 -10.81 2.27 2.69
CA MET A 149 -9.45 2.76 2.85
C MET A 149 -9.29 3.78 3.98
N THR A 150 -10.38 4.24 4.62
CA THR A 150 -10.32 5.27 5.68
C THR A 150 -9.54 4.84 6.93
N ARG A 151 -9.31 3.54 7.12
CA ARG A 151 -8.56 3.00 8.23
C ARG A 151 -7.80 1.76 7.81
N PHE A 152 -6.50 1.71 8.11
CA PHE A 152 -5.64 0.54 8.04
C PHE A 152 -5.36 0.10 9.48
N ASN A 153 -5.79 -1.10 9.85
CA ASN A 153 -5.53 -1.65 11.18
C ASN A 153 -4.07 -2.10 11.30
N ARG A 154 -3.61 -2.38 12.50
CA ARG A 154 -2.23 -2.84 12.81
C ARG A 154 -1.76 -4.09 12.04
N SER A 155 -2.68 -4.89 11.51
CA SER A 155 -2.40 -6.09 10.70
C SER A 155 -2.82 -5.94 9.24
N GLU A 156 -3.11 -4.72 8.80
CA GLU A 156 -3.59 -4.40 7.45
C GLU A 156 -2.67 -3.37 6.81
N GLU A 157 -1.37 -3.58 6.89
CA GLU A 157 -0.35 -2.69 6.34
C GLU A 157 -0.56 -2.49 4.83
N PRO A 158 -0.30 -1.27 4.31
CA PRO A 158 -0.32 -1.02 2.87
C PRO A 158 0.81 -1.80 2.18
N GLN A 159 0.48 -2.40 1.04
CA GLN A 159 1.45 -3.09 0.21
C GLN A 159 1.23 -2.67 -1.24
N ILE A 160 2.31 -2.51 -2.00
CA ILE A 160 2.27 -2.20 -3.42
C ILE A 160 2.74 -3.43 -4.19
N GLN A 161 1.89 -3.96 -5.06
CA GLN A 161 2.29 -4.98 -6.03
C GLN A 161 2.54 -4.33 -7.38
N VAL A 162 3.59 -4.79 -8.03
CA VAL A 162 3.99 -4.40 -9.38
C VAL A 162 3.94 -5.66 -10.24
N GLU A 163 3.15 -5.61 -11.31
CA GLU A 163 3.01 -6.71 -12.28
C GLU A 163 3.30 -6.17 -13.69
N PHE A 164 4.06 -6.92 -14.45
CA PHE A 164 4.39 -6.61 -15.83
C PHE A 164 4.76 -7.90 -16.57
N SER A 165 4.31 -8.06 -17.80
CA SER A 165 4.72 -9.19 -18.62
C SER A 165 4.70 -8.81 -20.10
N TYR A 166 5.88 -8.82 -20.72
CA TYR A 166 6.03 -8.49 -22.14
C TYR A 166 7.18 -9.26 -22.75
N PRO A 167 7.14 -9.64 -24.05
CA PRO A 167 8.31 -10.22 -24.72
C PRO A 167 9.41 -9.18 -24.86
N GLY A 168 10.64 -9.59 -24.61
CA GLY A 168 11.82 -8.79 -24.89
C GLY A 168 12.10 -8.64 -26.37
N TYR A 169 13.05 -7.77 -26.72
CA TYR A 169 13.45 -7.52 -28.08
C TYR A 169 13.84 -8.80 -28.82
N ASP A 170 13.32 -8.96 -30.03
CA ASP A 170 13.61 -10.05 -30.95
C ASP A 170 14.28 -9.51 -32.22
N SER A 171 15.47 -10.01 -32.52
CA SER A 171 16.18 -9.67 -33.75
C SER A 171 16.18 -10.87 -34.70
N TRP A 172 15.42 -10.78 -35.80
CA TRP A 172 15.38 -11.81 -36.82
C TRP A 172 16.54 -11.71 -37.84
N LEU A 173 17.22 -10.54 -37.89
CA LEU A 173 18.28 -10.27 -38.85
C LEU A 173 19.70 -10.48 -38.32
N ILE A 174 19.89 -10.24 -37.01
CA ILE A 174 21.20 -10.26 -36.38
C ILE A 174 21.15 -11.23 -35.20
N PRO A 175 22.05 -12.23 -35.18
CA PRO A 175 22.11 -13.15 -34.02
C PRO A 175 22.30 -12.39 -32.70
N CYS A 176 21.64 -12.83 -31.64
CA CYS A 176 21.75 -12.24 -30.29
C CYS A 176 23.20 -12.20 -29.74
N SER A 177 24.11 -12.99 -30.33
CA SER A 177 25.56 -12.94 -30.02
C SER A 177 26.26 -11.67 -30.55
N LEU A 178 25.60 -10.94 -31.47
CA LEU A 178 26.16 -9.74 -32.12
C LEU A 178 25.31 -8.49 -31.87
N SER A 179 24.11 -8.65 -31.33
CA SER A 179 23.22 -7.56 -30.97
C SER A 179 22.57 -7.81 -29.62
N PHE A 180 22.06 -6.75 -29.00
CA PHE A 180 21.25 -6.88 -27.79
C PHE A 180 19.93 -7.61 -28.15
N CYS A 181 19.63 -8.68 -27.42
CA CYS A 181 18.34 -9.39 -27.48
C CYS A 181 17.88 -9.63 -26.05
N GLY A 182 16.58 -9.70 -25.85
CA GLY A 182 15.99 -9.83 -24.52
C GLY A 182 15.49 -8.49 -24.00
N GLY A 183 15.80 -8.14 -22.80
CA GLY A 183 15.36 -6.89 -22.18
C GLY A 183 15.68 -6.83 -20.71
N TYR A 184 15.20 -5.80 -20.06
CA TYR A 184 15.34 -5.63 -18.63
C TYR A 184 14.14 -4.91 -18.04
N PHE A 185 14.00 -5.07 -16.72
CA PHE A 185 13.07 -4.31 -15.91
C PHE A 185 13.84 -3.72 -14.73
N ARG A 186 13.82 -2.40 -14.60
CA ARG A 186 14.42 -1.64 -13.51
C ARG A 186 13.35 -0.87 -12.76
N MET A 187 13.44 -0.86 -11.43
CA MET A 187 12.67 0.02 -10.56
C MET A 187 13.62 0.82 -9.69
N TYR A 188 13.42 2.12 -9.69
CA TYR A 188 14.17 3.02 -8.82
C TYR A 188 13.53 3.05 -7.44
N TYR A 189 14.37 2.98 -6.41
CA TYR A 189 13.95 3.02 -5.02
C TYR A 189 14.07 4.42 -4.44
N HIS A 190 13.56 4.60 -3.23
CA HIS A 190 13.76 5.85 -2.50
C HIS A 190 15.24 6.05 -2.21
N THR A 191 15.76 7.21 -2.62
CA THR A 191 17.09 7.66 -2.27
C THR A 191 16.93 9.01 -1.57
N PRO A 192 17.39 9.19 -0.32
CA PRO A 192 17.25 10.45 0.40
C PRO A 192 17.71 11.65 -0.44
N GLY A 193 16.83 12.62 -0.64
CA GLY A 193 17.08 13.80 -1.47
C GLY A 193 16.77 13.63 -2.97
N ASN A 194 16.22 12.51 -3.38
CA ASN A 194 15.76 12.27 -4.74
C ASN A 194 14.28 11.84 -4.71
N ASP A 195 13.45 12.41 -5.60
CA ASP A 195 12.02 12.09 -5.74
C ASP A 195 11.87 10.72 -6.43
N SER A 196 12.12 9.64 -5.69
CA SER A 196 12.02 8.30 -6.24
C SER A 196 10.75 7.58 -5.78
N ALA A 197 10.81 6.30 -5.40
CA ALA A 197 9.62 5.52 -5.09
C ALA A 197 9.03 5.89 -3.72
N GLU A 198 7.85 6.49 -3.72
CA GLU A 198 7.13 6.84 -2.49
C GLU A 198 5.61 6.80 -2.64
N VAL A 199 4.94 6.66 -1.51
CA VAL A 199 3.49 6.75 -1.40
C VAL A 199 3.13 7.77 -0.33
N ASN A 200 2.38 8.78 -0.70
CA ASN A 200 1.88 9.78 0.23
C ASN A 200 0.43 9.44 0.64
N PHE A 201 0.21 9.24 1.92
CA PHE A 201 -1.10 8.95 2.49
C PHE A 201 -1.69 10.21 3.14
N PRO A 202 -2.98 10.53 2.96
CA PRO A 202 -3.64 11.63 3.64
C PRO A 202 -3.97 11.23 5.09
N VAL A 203 -2.93 11.02 5.92
CA VAL A 203 -3.07 10.57 7.31
C VAL A 203 -3.70 11.66 8.16
N VAL A 204 -4.65 11.29 9.00
CA VAL A 204 -5.32 12.18 9.95
C VAL A 204 -5.22 11.62 11.38
N ASN A 205 -5.19 12.52 12.36
CA ASN A 205 -5.37 12.11 13.75
C ASN A 205 -6.80 11.62 13.97
N GLN A 206 -6.94 10.48 14.62
CA GLN A 206 -8.26 10.07 15.11
C GLN A 206 -8.69 11.04 16.21
N SER A 207 -9.60 11.96 15.89
CA SER A 207 -10.30 12.72 16.92
C SER A 207 -11.11 11.71 17.72
N MET A 208 -10.78 11.50 19.01
CA MET A 208 -11.65 10.71 19.89
C MET A 208 -13.04 11.35 19.87
N PRO A 209 -14.13 10.58 19.75
CA PRO A 209 -15.46 11.13 19.89
C PRO A 209 -15.57 11.66 21.32
N GLY A 210 -15.45 12.97 21.50
CA GLY A 210 -15.52 13.62 22.82
C GLY A 210 -14.66 14.87 23.00
N GLU A 211 -13.66 15.15 22.16
CA GLU A 211 -12.88 16.40 22.21
C GLU A 211 -13.29 17.42 21.14
N GLY A 212 -14.58 17.55 20.92
CA GLY A 212 -15.17 18.71 20.29
C GLY A 212 -15.35 19.79 21.36
N GLY A 213 -14.30 20.52 21.70
CA GLY A 213 -14.39 21.73 22.50
C GLY A 213 -15.16 22.82 21.75
N GLY A 214 -16.48 22.74 21.75
CA GLY A 214 -17.34 23.86 21.44
C GLY A 214 -17.33 24.79 22.64
N GLU A 215 -16.66 25.95 22.57
CA GLU A 215 -16.96 27.08 23.44
C GLU A 215 -18.39 27.51 23.16
N GLU A 216 -19.32 27.06 24.01
CA GLU A 216 -20.61 27.73 24.17
C GLU A 216 -20.52 28.71 25.33
N PRO A 217 -20.97 29.99 25.15
CA PRO A 217 -21.02 30.92 26.26
C PRO A 217 -22.23 30.60 27.16
N GLY A 218 -21.89 30.41 28.41
CA GLY A 218 -22.68 30.16 29.59
C GLY A 218 -24.21 30.39 29.58
N LEU A 219 -24.88 29.39 30.11
CA LEU A 219 -26.09 29.61 30.89
C LEU A 219 -26.16 28.55 32.01
N ILE A 220 -26.35 29.08 33.23
CA ILE A 220 -26.43 28.42 34.51
C ILE A 220 -27.64 27.47 34.55
N GLY A 221 -27.49 26.30 35.10
CA GLY A 221 -28.54 25.61 35.81
C GLY A 221 -28.81 24.16 35.42
N GLY A 222 -28.59 23.27 36.38
CA GLY A 222 -29.27 21.98 36.43
C GLY A 222 -28.38 20.75 36.47
N VAL A 223 -27.95 20.41 37.69
CA VAL A 223 -27.40 19.08 38.05
C VAL A 223 -28.51 18.05 37.82
N THR A 224 -28.30 17.15 36.87
CA THR A 224 -28.98 15.86 36.85
C THR A 224 -27.95 14.78 36.56
N ASP A 225 -27.66 13.97 37.58
CA ASP A 225 -26.99 12.68 37.48
C ASP A 225 -27.60 11.86 36.34
N SER A 226 -26.83 11.59 35.27
CA SER A 226 -27.13 10.51 34.35
C SER A 226 -26.00 9.51 34.37
N LEU A 227 -26.18 8.47 35.17
CA LEU A 227 -25.45 7.21 35.06
C LEU A 227 -25.56 6.69 33.62
N PRO A 228 -24.48 6.17 32.99
CA PRO A 228 -24.58 5.52 31.70
C PRO A 228 -25.44 4.27 31.88
N GLY A 229 -26.69 4.36 31.38
CA GLY A 229 -27.61 3.25 31.36
C GLY A 229 -27.09 2.18 30.41
N PHE A 230 -26.66 1.05 30.93
CA PHE A 230 -26.58 -0.18 30.19
C PHE A 230 -27.98 -0.49 29.66
N GLY A 231 -28.16 -0.29 28.33
CA GLY A 231 -29.45 -0.48 27.71
C GLY A 231 -29.94 -1.91 27.86
N LEU A 232 -31.15 -2.02 28.37
CA LEU A 232 -31.90 -3.23 28.68
C LEU A 232 -32.25 -4.09 27.44
N MET A 233 -31.64 -3.79 26.28
CA MET A 233 -31.90 -4.46 25.00
C MET A 233 -30.96 -5.64 24.70
N ALA A 234 -29.91 -5.87 25.51
CA ALA A 234 -29.03 -7.01 25.31
C ALA A 234 -29.53 -8.32 25.95
N GLY A 235 -30.55 -8.24 26.81
CA GLY A 235 -31.08 -9.40 27.55
C GLY A 235 -32.20 -10.17 26.87
N VAL A 236 -32.90 -9.60 25.90
CA VAL A 236 -34.09 -10.26 25.28
C VAL A 236 -33.72 -11.14 24.08
N GLY A 237 -32.58 -10.90 23.47
CA GLY A 237 -32.11 -11.70 22.30
C GLY A 237 -31.58 -13.10 22.64
N SER A 238 -31.07 -13.29 23.86
CA SER A 238 -30.47 -14.59 24.27
C SER A 238 -31.50 -15.63 24.69
N LEU A 239 -32.69 -15.22 25.14
CA LEU A 239 -33.77 -16.15 25.49
C LEU A 239 -34.54 -16.71 24.30
N ALA A 240 -34.58 -15.99 23.18
CA ALA A 240 -35.28 -16.45 21.97
C ALA A 240 -34.50 -17.55 21.21
N MET A 241 -33.18 -17.58 21.31
CA MET A 241 -32.36 -18.62 20.63
C MET A 241 -32.36 -19.96 21.39
N ALA A 242 -32.53 -19.96 22.70
CA ALA A 242 -32.61 -21.18 23.49
C ALA A 242 -33.94 -21.95 23.26
N ALA A 243 -35.03 -21.23 22.98
CA ALA A 243 -36.33 -21.82 22.73
C ALA A 243 -36.45 -22.55 21.38
N VAL A 244 -35.69 -22.08 20.36
CA VAL A 244 -35.67 -22.67 19.02
C VAL A 244 -34.80 -23.94 18.96
N ALA A 245 -33.75 -24.03 19.76
CA ALA A 245 -32.91 -25.22 19.85
C ALA A 245 -33.62 -26.38 20.59
N ALA A 246 -34.41 -26.10 21.62
CA ALA A 246 -35.15 -27.10 22.36
C ALA A 246 -36.32 -27.72 21.57
N SER A 247 -36.94 -26.95 20.66
CA SER A 247 -38.06 -27.47 19.83
C SER A 247 -37.64 -28.36 18.67
N ARG A 248 -36.35 -28.40 18.31
CA ARG A 248 -35.85 -29.30 17.25
C ARG A 248 -35.42 -30.69 17.77
N LEU A 249 -35.04 -30.78 19.07
CA LEU A 249 -34.63 -32.05 19.66
C LEU A 249 -35.80 -32.96 20.07
N SER A 250 -37.03 -32.46 20.10
CA SER A 250 -38.21 -33.27 20.44
C SER A 250 -38.99 -33.80 19.25
N ARG A 251 -38.40 -33.81 18.03
CA ARG A 251 -39.07 -34.26 16.80
C ARG A 251 -38.43 -35.48 16.13
N GLU A 252 -37.43 -36.09 16.78
CA GLU A 252 -36.78 -37.33 16.33
C GLU A 252 -36.89 -38.44 17.38
N GLU A 253 -38.07 -38.69 17.92
CA GLU A 253 -38.47 -39.97 18.54
C GLU A 253 -39.77 -40.46 17.91
#